data_d9bc8867f62e21ffa706f67d270dd10c
#
_entry.id   d9bc8867f62e21ffa706f67d270dd10c
#
_cell.length_a   1.000
_cell.length_b   1.000
_cell.length_c   1.000
_cell.angle_alpha   90.00
_cell.angle_beta   90.00
_cell.angle_gamma   90.00
#
_symmetry.space_group_name_H-M   'P 1'
#
loop_
_entity.id
_entity.type
_entity.pdbx_description
1 polymer ?
#
loop_
_entity_poly.entity_id
_entity_poly.type
_entity_poly.pdbx_seq_one_letter_code
_entity_poly.pdbx_strand_id
1 'polypeptide(L)'
;MFAFLSCSKNAVEGIDYSNRSRITISFSHVAGEKDLSLGNTTYVNPSGEEFKVTALKYFISNISFTKTDGSVYVVPQDSCYFIIDHSQSSSLTPIVTTPAGQYTKMSFLIGVDSLRNTKDISQRLGALDPTGSAADMYWTWNSGYIFFKMEGSSPVSPQTDKSFRYHIGLYGGNSSGTINNIKRININFSPENIVKVGEAKNSTIYLKGDILKVFSGKNNISIASNSVVMATPNSASIAENYANMFTHVKTTND
;
A
#
# COMPACT_ATOMS: atom_id res chain seq x y z
N MET A 1 -27.25 -39.93 35.52
CA MET A 1 -27.59 -38.51 35.36
C MET A 1 -26.45 -37.88 34.64
N PHE A 2 -26.53 -37.78 33.30
CA PHE A 2 -25.46 -37.19 32.45
C PHE A 2 -25.82 -35.75 32.15
N ALA A 3 -24.99 -34.82 32.61
CA ALA A 3 -25.13 -33.40 32.30
C ALA A 3 -24.49 -33.11 30.94
N PHE A 4 -25.32 -32.71 29.97
CA PHE A 4 -24.85 -32.19 28.70
C PHE A 4 -24.36 -30.74 28.90
N LEU A 5 -23.06 -30.51 28.83
CA LEU A 5 -22.51 -29.15 28.65
C LEU A 5 -22.83 -28.66 27.24
N SER A 6 -23.78 -27.75 27.15
CA SER A 6 -24.03 -26.98 25.94
C SER A 6 -22.89 -26.01 25.69
N CYS A 7 -22.10 -26.26 24.67
CA CYS A 7 -21.10 -25.32 24.19
C CYS A 7 -21.85 -24.25 23.38
N SER A 8 -22.07 -23.07 23.97
CA SER A 8 -22.59 -21.91 23.24
C SER A 8 -21.54 -21.46 22.22
N LYS A 9 -21.79 -21.76 20.94
CA LYS A 9 -21.11 -21.10 19.83
C LYS A 9 -21.45 -19.61 19.91
N ASN A 10 -20.50 -18.76 20.21
CA ASN A 10 -20.64 -17.34 19.95
C ASN A 10 -20.89 -17.19 18.45
N ALA A 11 -22.14 -16.99 18.08
CA ALA A 11 -22.50 -16.57 16.75
C ALA A 11 -21.86 -15.20 16.54
N VAL A 12 -20.91 -15.12 15.63
CA VAL A 12 -20.50 -13.85 15.04
C VAL A 12 -21.79 -13.32 14.40
N GLU A 13 -22.35 -12.23 14.94
CA GLU A 13 -23.53 -11.59 14.35
C GLU A 13 -23.24 -11.41 12.86
N GLY A 14 -24.10 -11.98 12.03
CA GLY A 14 -23.91 -11.98 10.59
C GLY A 14 -23.85 -10.54 10.09
N ILE A 15 -22.71 -10.15 9.53
CA ILE A 15 -22.60 -8.87 8.83
C ILE A 15 -23.64 -8.89 7.71
N ASP A 16 -24.63 -8.02 7.80
CA ASP A 16 -25.63 -7.83 6.75
C ASP A 16 -24.92 -7.34 5.47
N TYR A 17 -24.83 -8.22 4.50
CA TYR A 17 -24.20 -7.94 3.21
C TYR A 17 -25.15 -7.31 2.19
N SER A 18 -26.46 -7.18 2.52
CA SER A 18 -27.45 -6.64 1.60
C SER A 18 -27.33 -5.13 1.37
N ASN A 19 -26.66 -4.42 2.27
CA ASN A 19 -26.53 -2.96 2.26
C ASN A 19 -25.05 -2.52 2.19
N ARG A 20 -24.36 -2.92 1.09
CA ARG A 20 -22.96 -2.55 0.86
C ARG A 20 -22.86 -1.31 0.00
N SER A 21 -22.07 -0.38 0.47
CA SER A 21 -21.74 0.83 -0.25
C SER A 21 -20.28 0.80 -0.73
N ARG A 22 -19.97 1.58 -1.74
CA ARG A 22 -18.64 1.64 -2.36
C ARG A 22 -17.83 2.77 -1.75
N ILE A 23 -16.59 2.48 -1.43
CA ILE A 23 -15.58 3.48 -1.09
C ILE A 23 -14.52 3.46 -2.19
N THR A 24 -14.33 4.58 -2.85
CA THR A 24 -13.20 4.82 -3.74
C THR A 24 -12.04 5.38 -2.92
N ILE A 25 -10.85 4.81 -3.08
CA ILE A 25 -9.63 5.34 -2.46
C ILE A 25 -8.82 5.99 -3.58
N SER A 26 -8.78 7.31 -3.61
CA SER A 26 -8.10 8.06 -4.68
C SER A 26 -6.69 8.44 -4.24
N PHE A 27 -5.69 7.94 -4.96
CA PHE A 27 -4.29 8.23 -4.74
C PHE A 27 -3.78 9.31 -5.67
N SER A 28 -3.09 10.30 -5.12
CA SER A 28 -2.25 11.24 -5.86
C SER A 28 -0.82 11.18 -5.35
N HIS A 29 0.15 11.52 -6.18
CA HIS A 29 1.55 11.48 -5.79
C HIS A 29 2.20 12.84 -6.04
N VAL A 30 3.05 13.25 -5.10
CA VAL A 30 3.82 14.48 -5.17
C VAL A 30 5.29 14.23 -4.79
N ALA A 31 6.15 15.17 -5.15
CA ALA A 31 7.49 15.30 -4.60
C ALA A 31 7.56 16.67 -3.89
N GLY A 32 7.29 16.66 -2.58
CA GLY A 32 7.05 17.88 -1.81
C GLY A 32 5.77 18.59 -2.25
N GLU A 33 5.92 19.82 -2.76
CA GLU A 33 4.77 20.62 -3.24
C GLU A 33 4.46 20.45 -4.74
N LYS A 34 5.26 19.65 -5.47
CA LYS A 34 5.11 19.47 -6.92
C LYS A 34 4.42 18.13 -7.21
N ASP A 35 3.44 18.16 -8.11
CA ASP A 35 2.85 16.91 -8.62
C ASP A 35 3.92 16.02 -9.25
N LEU A 36 3.81 14.71 -9.02
CA LEU A 36 4.72 13.74 -9.62
C LEU A 36 4.45 13.63 -11.12
N SER A 37 5.51 13.80 -11.91
CA SER A 37 5.51 13.62 -13.36
C SER A 37 6.65 12.68 -13.73
N LEU A 38 6.33 11.56 -14.36
CA LEU A 38 7.31 10.54 -14.73
C LEU A 38 8.15 10.98 -15.92
N GLY A 39 9.47 10.81 -15.81
CA GLY A 39 10.47 11.03 -16.86
C GLY A 39 10.83 12.48 -17.14
N ASN A 40 9.96 13.44 -16.90
CA ASN A 40 10.12 14.80 -17.39
C ASN A 40 10.65 15.79 -16.34
N THR A 41 10.17 15.68 -15.10
CA THR A 41 10.46 16.67 -14.07
C THR A 41 11.67 16.26 -13.22
N THR A 42 12.58 17.19 -13.00
CA THR A 42 13.68 17.03 -12.04
C THR A 42 13.20 17.50 -10.66
N TYR A 43 13.41 16.65 -9.68
CA TYR A 43 13.16 16.89 -8.26
C TYR A 43 14.49 16.92 -7.50
N VAL A 44 14.46 17.43 -6.28
CA VAL A 44 15.60 17.40 -5.36
C VAL A 44 15.17 16.67 -4.10
N ASN A 45 15.93 15.64 -3.71
CA ASN A 45 15.67 14.92 -2.49
C ASN A 45 16.20 15.69 -1.26
N PRO A 46 15.86 15.31 -0.03
CA PRO A 46 16.34 15.98 1.17
C PRO A 46 17.86 15.97 1.38
N SER A 47 18.60 15.11 0.67
CA SER A 47 20.06 15.12 0.64
C SER A 47 20.65 16.11 -0.37
N GLY A 48 19.81 16.90 -1.06
CA GLY A 48 20.24 17.86 -2.08
C GLY A 48 20.56 17.23 -3.45
N GLU A 49 20.18 15.98 -3.66
CA GLU A 49 20.46 15.26 -4.90
C GLU A 49 19.34 15.45 -5.91
N GLU A 50 19.68 15.84 -7.13
CA GLU A 50 18.73 15.90 -8.25
C GLU A 50 18.37 14.50 -8.73
N PHE A 51 17.08 14.29 -9.05
CA PHE A 51 16.59 13.03 -9.59
C PHE A 51 15.33 13.21 -10.44
N LYS A 52 15.08 12.25 -11.32
CA LYS A 52 13.82 12.06 -12.03
C LYS A 52 13.25 10.69 -11.71
N VAL A 53 11.93 10.58 -11.62
CA VAL A 53 11.26 9.30 -11.42
C VAL A 53 10.71 8.81 -12.76
N THR A 54 10.98 7.57 -13.12
CA THR A 54 10.49 6.92 -14.34
C THR A 54 9.41 5.87 -14.06
N ALA A 55 9.40 5.31 -12.84
CA ALA A 55 8.35 4.39 -12.40
C ALA A 55 8.06 4.55 -10.91
N LEU A 56 6.79 4.51 -10.55
CA LEU A 56 6.33 4.42 -9.17
C LEU A 56 5.14 3.45 -9.13
N LYS A 57 5.35 2.30 -8.47
CA LYS A 57 4.33 1.26 -8.27
C LYS A 57 4.42 0.70 -6.85
N TYR A 58 3.29 0.32 -6.28
CA TYR A 58 3.29 -0.38 -4.99
C TYR A 58 2.01 -1.18 -4.80
N PHE A 59 2.10 -2.24 -3.99
CA PHE A 59 0.92 -2.96 -3.54
C PHE A 59 0.30 -2.26 -2.33
N ILE A 60 -1.03 -2.17 -2.34
CA ILE A 60 -1.81 -1.99 -1.12
C ILE A 60 -2.64 -3.24 -0.87
N SER A 61 -2.79 -3.60 0.39
CA SER A 61 -3.53 -4.80 0.79
C SER A 61 -4.09 -4.71 2.20
N ASN A 62 -4.87 -5.72 2.60
CA ASN A 62 -5.37 -5.89 3.97
C ASN A 62 -6.03 -4.60 4.50
N ILE A 63 -6.92 -4.04 3.68
CA ILE A 63 -7.62 -2.79 3.97
C ILE A 63 -8.64 -3.02 5.08
N SER A 64 -8.70 -2.11 6.04
CA SER A 64 -9.71 -2.11 7.10
C SER A 64 -10.17 -0.69 7.43
N PHE A 65 -11.38 -0.60 7.98
CA PHE A 65 -12.01 0.65 8.40
C PHE A 65 -12.49 0.55 9.84
N THR A 66 -12.22 1.57 10.64
CA THR A 66 -12.70 1.67 12.02
C THR A 66 -13.91 2.59 12.07
N LYS A 67 -15.02 2.11 12.63
CA LYS A 67 -16.24 2.88 12.82
C LYS A 67 -16.13 3.87 13.98
N THR A 68 -17.13 4.75 14.10
CA THR A 68 -17.24 5.71 15.21
C THR A 68 -17.41 5.03 16.58
N ASP A 69 -17.97 3.83 16.62
CA ASP A 69 -18.11 3.01 17.84
C ASP A 69 -16.84 2.22 18.20
N GLY A 70 -15.77 2.34 17.40
CA GLY A 70 -14.51 1.63 17.59
C GLY A 70 -14.48 0.23 16.94
N SER A 71 -15.58 -0.29 16.45
CA SER A 71 -15.60 -1.59 15.74
C SER A 71 -14.81 -1.48 14.42
N VAL A 72 -14.19 -2.60 14.01
CA VAL A 72 -13.36 -2.65 12.81
C VAL A 72 -13.98 -3.56 11.77
N TYR A 73 -14.22 -3.00 10.59
CA TYR A 73 -14.53 -3.78 9.40
C TYR A 73 -13.26 -4.08 8.62
N VAL A 74 -13.01 -5.33 8.33
CA VAL A 74 -11.90 -5.79 7.48
C VAL A 74 -12.46 -6.14 6.11
N VAL A 75 -11.92 -5.51 5.06
CA VAL A 75 -12.29 -5.86 3.67
C VAL A 75 -11.90 -7.31 3.41
N PRO A 76 -12.79 -8.14 2.82
CA PRO A 76 -12.49 -9.53 2.53
C PRO A 76 -11.17 -9.68 1.77
N GLN A 77 -10.37 -10.67 2.18
CA GLN A 77 -9.00 -10.85 1.70
C GLN A 77 -8.90 -10.89 0.17
N ASP A 78 -9.79 -11.61 -0.50
CA ASP A 78 -9.75 -11.75 -1.96
C ASP A 78 -10.15 -10.48 -2.73
N SER A 79 -10.62 -9.46 -2.03
CA SER A 79 -11.07 -8.18 -2.59
C SER A 79 -10.23 -6.99 -2.16
N CYS A 80 -9.03 -7.21 -1.59
CA CYS A 80 -8.26 -6.14 -0.98
C CYS A 80 -6.79 -6.06 -1.43
N TYR A 81 -6.46 -6.63 -2.60
CA TYR A 81 -5.13 -6.48 -3.21
C TYR A 81 -5.23 -5.61 -4.45
N PHE A 82 -4.44 -4.55 -4.47
CA PHE A 82 -4.36 -3.63 -5.60
C PHE A 82 -2.91 -3.25 -5.88
N ILE A 83 -2.56 -3.13 -7.15
CA ILE A 83 -1.33 -2.46 -7.59
C ILE A 83 -1.69 -1.02 -7.90
N ILE A 84 -1.06 -0.10 -7.21
CA ILE A 84 -1.12 1.32 -7.52
C ILE A 84 0.07 1.63 -8.42
N ASP A 85 -0.21 1.96 -9.66
CA ASP A 85 0.77 2.31 -10.70
C ASP A 85 0.54 3.75 -11.14
N HIS A 86 1.48 4.64 -10.86
CA HIS A 86 1.33 6.05 -11.20
C HIS A 86 1.19 6.31 -12.70
N SER A 87 1.68 5.40 -13.54
CA SER A 87 1.52 5.50 -15.00
C SER A 87 0.12 5.13 -15.50
N GLN A 88 -0.71 4.49 -14.66
CA GLN A 88 -2.02 3.96 -15.01
C GLN A 88 -3.10 4.63 -14.17
N SER A 89 -3.77 5.63 -14.71
CA SER A 89 -4.77 6.43 -13.98
C SER A 89 -5.89 5.58 -13.35
N SER A 90 -6.30 4.49 -14.00
CA SER A 90 -7.33 3.58 -13.50
C SER A 90 -6.90 2.84 -12.21
N SER A 91 -5.60 2.61 -12.02
CA SER A 91 -5.08 1.97 -10.81
C SER A 91 -5.07 2.90 -9.60
N LEU A 92 -5.12 4.21 -9.82
CA LEU A 92 -5.06 5.22 -8.74
C LEU A 92 -6.37 5.35 -7.96
N THR A 93 -7.43 4.67 -8.38
CA THR A 93 -8.76 4.77 -7.76
C THR A 93 -9.36 3.40 -7.44
N PRO A 94 -8.67 2.54 -6.66
CA PRO A 94 -9.23 1.26 -6.26
C PRO A 94 -10.54 1.45 -5.48
N ILE A 95 -11.46 0.50 -5.68
CA ILE A 95 -12.78 0.53 -5.05
C ILE A 95 -12.92 -0.69 -4.13
N VAL A 96 -13.39 -0.45 -2.93
CA VAL A 96 -13.76 -1.49 -1.97
C VAL A 96 -15.21 -1.32 -1.55
N THR A 97 -15.82 -2.40 -1.04
CA THR A 97 -17.18 -2.36 -0.49
C THR A 97 -17.13 -2.51 1.02
N THR A 98 -17.98 -1.75 1.71
CA THR A 98 -18.10 -1.80 3.16
C THR A 98 -19.57 -1.85 3.58
N PRO A 99 -19.90 -2.35 4.76
CA PRO A 99 -21.22 -2.15 5.36
C PRO A 99 -21.53 -0.66 5.54
N ALA A 100 -22.80 -0.31 5.55
CA ALA A 100 -23.23 1.03 5.90
C ALA A 100 -22.70 1.46 7.27
N GLY A 101 -22.37 2.73 7.41
CA GLY A 101 -21.83 3.28 8.66
C GLY A 101 -21.00 4.53 8.48
N GLN A 102 -20.44 4.97 9.59
CA GLN A 102 -19.52 6.09 9.65
C GLN A 102 -18.15 5.59 10.10
N TYR A 103 -17.09 5.92 9.36
CA TYR A 103 -15.75 5.47 9.63
C TYR A 103 -14.81 6.63 9.90
N THR A 104 -14.05 6.51 10.97
CA THR A 104 -13.11 7.53 11.48
C THR A 104 -11.67 7.26 11.11
N LYS A 105 -11.39 6.02 10.63
CA LYS A 105 -10.03 5.60 10.30
C LYS A 105 -10.05 4.56 9.20
N MET A 106 -9.05 4.60 8.34
CA MET A 106 -8.68 3.52 7.42
C MET A 106 -7.28 3.02 7.75
N SER A 107 -7.03 1.73 7.58
CA SER A 107 -5.67 1.21 7.53
C SER A 107 -5.49 0.24 6.36
N PHE A 108 -4.28 0.17 5.85
CA PHE A 108 -3.88 -0.76 4.80
C PHE A 108 -2.41 -1.14 4.96
N LEU A 109 -1.97 -2.20 4.29
CA LEU A 109 -0.56 -2.54 4.19
C LEU A 109 0.01 -2.01 2.88
N ILE A 110 1.23 -1.48 2.91
CA ILE A 110 2.09 -1.50 1.73
C ILE A 110 2.76 -2.87 1.71
N GLY A 111 2.47 -3.65 0.68
CA GLY A 111 2.98 -5.00 0.50
C GLY A 111 1.90 -6.05 0.36
N VAL A 112 2.35 -7.29 0.30
CA VAL A 112 1.51 -8.50 0.25
C VAL A 112 1.83 -9.31 1.51
N ASP A 113 0.81 -9.68 2.27
CA ASP A 113 0.99 -10.43 3.51
C ASP A 113 1.61 -11.82 3.29
N SER A 114 2.15 -12.40 4.36
CA SER A 114 2.89 -13.67 4.30
C SER A 114 2.04 -14.82 3.79
N LEU A 115 0.75 -14.87 4.12
CA LEU A 115 -0.15 -15.94 3.66
C LEU A 115 -0.26 -15.96 2.14
N ARG A 116 -0.35 -14.79 1.50
CA ARG A 116 -0.42 -14.67 0.04
C ARG A 116 0.95 -14.81 -0.62
N ASN A 117 2.03 -14.35 0.01
CA ASN A 117 3.39 -14.57 -0.47
C ASN A 117 3.77 -16.06 -0.52
N THR A 118 3.21 -16.88 0.38
CA THR A 118 3.52 -18.32 0.49
C THR A 118 2.52 -19.24 -0.19
N LYS A 119 1.42 -18.69 -0.73
CA LYS A 119 0.43 -19.46 -1.50
C LYS A 119 1.07 -20.07 -2.74
N ASP A 120 0.53 -21.24 -3.17
CA ASP A 120 0.86 -21.79 -4.46
C ASP A 120 0.65 -20.76 -5.57
N ILE A 121 1.54 -20.76 -6.57
CA ILE A 121 1.51 -19.75 -7.64
C ILE A 121 0.20 -19.78 -8.44
N SER A 122 -0.39 -20.96 -8.59
CA SER A 122 -1.69 -21.15 -9.27
C SER A 122 -2.87 -20.51 -8.54
N GLN A 123 -2.69 -20.15 -7.27
CA GLN A 123 -3.69 -19.48 -6.42
C GLN A 123 -3.48 -17.96 -6.32
N ARG A 124 -2.48 -17.42 -7.03
CA ARG A 124 -2.15 -15.99 -7.04
C ARG A 124 -2.82 -15.35 -8.26
N LEU A 125 -4.05 -14.91 -8.09
CA LEU A 125 -4.90 -14.40 -9.16
C LEU A 125 -5.06 -12.87 -9.10
N GLY A 126 -5.56 -12.27 -10.17
CA GLY A 126 -5.84 -10.84 -10.25
C GLY A 126 -4.60 -9.97 -10.08
N ALA A 127 -4.63 -9.04 -9.14
CA ALA A 127 -3.48 -8.16 -8.85
C ALA A 127 -2.23 -8.92 -8.36
N LEU A 128 -2.39 -10.17 -7.93
CA LEU A 128 -1.30 -11.02 -7.46
C LEU A 128 -0.78 -12.00 -8.51
N ASP A 129 -1.32 -12.00 -9.72
CA ASP A 129 -0.87 -12.90 -10.79
C ASP A 129 0.53 -12.52 -11.28
N PRO A 130 1.57 -13.33 -10.99
CA PRO A 130 2.94 -13.04 -11.36
C PRO A 130 3.22 -13.23 -12.86
N THR A 131 2.28 -13.81 -13.61
CA THR A 131 2.35 -13.92 -15.07
C THR A 131 1.53 -12.85 -15.79
N GLY A 132 0.69 -12.12 -15.04
CA GLY A 132 -0.19 -11.08 -15.52
C GLY A 132 0.09 -9.73 -14.85
N SER A 133 -0.85 -9.26 -14.03
CA SER A 133 -0.81 -7.91 -13.46
C SER A 133 0.42 -7.63 -12.59
N ALA A 134 0.97 -8.64 -11.93
CA ALA A 134 2.14 -8.50 -11.07
C ALA A 134 3.47 -8.87 -11.75
N ALA A 135 3.52 -9.09 -13.06
CA ALA A 135 4.70 -9.61 -13.73
C ALA A 135 5.98 -8.78 -13.49
N ASP A 136 5.86 -7.46 -13.46
CA ASP A 136 6.97 -6.54 -13.18
C ASP A 136 7.09 -6.13 -11.70
N MET A 137 6.27 -6.73 -10.85
CA MET A 137 6.25 -6.56 -9.38
C MET A 137 6.51 -7.89 -8.67
N TYR A 138 7.21 -8.82 -9.32
CA TYR A 138 7.50 -10.14 -8.78
C TYR A 138 8.93 -10.58 -9.10
N TRP A 139 9.63 -11.10 -8.10
CA TRP A 139 10.96 -11.69 -8.25
C TRP A 139 10.86 -13.20 -8.49
N THR A 140 11.17 -13.66 -9.69
CA THR A 140 11.22 -15.09 -10.00
C THR A 140 12.34 -15.81 -9.23
N TRP A 141 13.48 -15.16 -9.01
CA TRP A 141 14.63 -15.69 -8.29
C TRP A 141 14.40 -15.82 -6.77
N ASN A 142 13.45 -15.06 -6.20
CA ASN A 142 13.14 -15.07 -4.76
C ASN A 142 11.69 -15.52 -4.48
N SER A 143 10.92 -15.82 -5.52
CA SER A 143 9.50 -16.22 -5.45
C SER A 143 8.63 -15.31 -4.59
N GLY A 144 8.92 -14.00 -4.56
CA GLY A 144 8.27 -12.99 -3.74
C GLY A 144 7.91 -11.72 -4.49
N TYR A 145 6.94 -10.97 -3.94
CA TYR A 145 6.50 -9.71 -4.54
C TYR A 145 7.43 -8.55 -4.21
N ILE A 146 7.54 -7.62 -5.16
CA ILE A 146 8.06 -6.27 -4.94
C ILE A 146 6.92 -5.44 -4.37
N PHE A 147 7.00 -5.05 -3.11
CA PHE A 147 5.93 -4.32 -2.42
C PHE A 147 5.86 -2.86 -2.82
N PHE A 148 7.03 -2.27 -3.04
CA PHE A 148 7.22 -0.90 -3.46
C PHE A 148 8.35 -0.85 -4.49
N LYS A 149 8.06 -0.26 -5.65
CA LYS A 149 8.98 -0.07 -6.76
C LYS A 149 9.04 1.40 -7.11
N MET A 150 10.23 1.98 -7.02
CA MET A 150 10.51 3.33 -7.50
C MET A 150 11.80 3.30 -8.31
N GLU A 151 11.73 3.73 -9.55
CA GLU A 151 12.86 3.79 -10.47
C GLU A 151 13.02 5.19 -11.02
N GLY A 152 14.23 5.50 -11.41
CA GLY A 152 14.53 6.79 -12.04
C GLY A 152 15.99 6.97 -12.39
N SER A 153 16.37 8.21 -12.60
CA SER A 153 17.75 8.60 -12.88
C SER A 153 18.18 9.76 -11.99
N SER A 154 19.47 9.81 -11.70
CA SER A 154 20.10 10.91 -10.96
C SER A 154 21.54 11.09 -11.44
N PRO A 155 22.01 12.32 -11.65
CA PRO A 155 23.41 12.58 -12.03
C PRO A 155 24.42 12.02 -11.04
N VAL A 156 24.05 11.91 -9.75
CA VAL A 156 24.91 11.40 -8.67
C VAL A 156 24.93 9.88 -8.58
N SER A 157 24.06 9.18 -9.32
CA SER A 157 24.07 7.71 -9.32
C SER A 157 25.40 7.19 -9.86
N PRO A 158 26.05 6.22 -9.17
CA PRO A 158 27.26 5.56 -9.65
C PRO A 158 27.01 4.58 -10.81
N GLN A 159 25.75 4.27 -11.12
CA GLN A 159 25.41 3.39 -12.24
C GLN A 159 25.81 4.02 -13.57
N THR A 160 26.26 3.21 -14.53
CA THR A 160 26.69 3.69 -15.85
C THR A 160 25.57 4.44 -16.59
N ASP A 161 24.32 3.97 -16.44
CA ASP A 161 23.10 4.57 -17.01
C ASP A 161 22.50 5.67 -16.14
N LYS A 162 23.20 6.07 -15.08
CA LYS A 162 22.71 7.02 -14.07
C LYS A 162 21.37 6.66 -13.43
N SER A 163 20.95 5.39 -13.51
CA SER A 163 19.70 4.92 -12.91
C SER A 163 19.78 4.77 -11.39
N PHE A 164 18.64 4.87 -10.73
CA PHE A 164 18.44 4.31 -9.41
C PHE A 164 17.23 3.37 -9.43
N ARG A 165 17.25 2.32 -8.59
CA ARG A 165 16.21 1.28 -8.55
C ARG A 165 15.96 0.86 -7.10
N TYR A 166 14.78 1.16 -6.60
CA TYR A 166 14.30 0.73 -5.28
C TYR A 166 13.19 -0.29 -5.48
N HIS A 167 13.54 -1.58 -5.38
CA HIS A 167 12.61 -2.70 -5.46
C HIS A 167 12.53 -3.32 -4.07
N ILE A 168 11.58 -2.91 -3.28
CA ILE A 168 11.45 -3.28 -1.88
C ILE A 168 10.41 -4.38 -1.74
N GLY A 169 10.82 -5.55 -1.29
CA GLY A 169 9.99 -6.71 -0.99
C GLY A 169 10.37 -7.32 0.36
N LEU A 170 10.24 -8.62 0.54
CA LEU A 170 10.53 -9.40 1.73
C LEU A 170 9.50 -9.24 2.87
N TYR A 171 8.79 -10.33 3.15
CA TYR A 171 7.65 -10.39 4.09
C TYR A 171 7.99 -10.94 5.48
N GLY A 172 9.27 -11.09 5.82
CA GLY A 172 9.70 -11.63 7.11
C GLY A 172 10.11 -13.09 7.11
N GLY A 173 10.02 -13.76 5.96
CA GLY A 173 10.42 -15.15 5.76
C GLY A 173 9.37 -16.18 6.18
N ASN A 174 9.58 -17.42 5.78
CA ASN A 174 8.71 -18.56 6.06
C ASN A 174 9.36 -19.54 7.05
N SER A 175 10.46 -20.21 6.63
CA SER A 175 11.18 -21.21 7.45
C SER A 175 12.28 -20.59 8.32
N SER A 176 12.77 -19.41 7.95
CA SER A 176 13.71 -18.61 8.73
C SER A 176 13.33 -17.15 8.66
N GLY A 177 13.63 -16.40 9.74
CA GLY A 177 13.37 -14.98 9.78
C GLY A 177 14.18 -14.22 8.74
N THR A 178 13.53 -13.33 7.99
CA THR A 178 14.14 -12.38 7.08
C THR A 178 13.68 -10.96 7.39
N ILE A 179 14.16 -10.00 6.61
CA ILE A 179 13.68 -8.62 6.70
C ILE A 179 12.17 -8.60 6.41
N ASN A 180 11.41 -7.82 7.18
CA ASN A 180 9.99 -7.58 6.95
C ASN A 180 9.76 -6.12 6.53
N ASN A 181 9.51 -5.94 5.26
CA ASN A 181 9.26 -4.65 4.63
C ASN A 181 7.76 -4.35 4.44
N ILE A 182 6.87 -5.23 4.91
CA ILE A 182 5.44 -4.91 4.98
C ILE A 182 5.24 -3.81 6.01
N LYS A 183 4.56 -2.73 5.63
CA LYS A 183 4.27 -1.61 6.53
C LYS A 183 2.79 -1.33 6.59
N ARG A 184 2.26 -1.20 7.81
CA ARG A 184 0.88 -0.78 8.03
C ARG A 184 0.79 0.74 8.03
N ILE A 185 -0.07 1.25 7.17
CA ILE A 185 -0.40 2.66 7.07
C ILE A 185 -1.72 2.87 7.82
N ASN A 186 -1.77 3.89 8.64
CA ASN A 186 -2.95 4.30 9.39
C ASN A 186 -3.32 5.72 8.99
N ILE A 187 -4.53 5.89 8.50
CA ILE A 187 -5.10 7.16 8.08
C ILE A 187 -6.26 7.48 9.02
N ASN A 188 -6.11 8.48 9.85
CA ASN A 188 -7.20 9.01 10.67
C ASN A 188 -7.91 10.11 9.90
N PHE A 189 -9.23 10.09 9.94
CA PHE A 189 -10.07 11.15 9.34
C PHE A 189 -10.40 12.17 10.40
N SER A 190 -10.28 13.45 10.06
CA SER A 190 -10.74 14.53 10.94
C SER A 190 -12.29 14.52 11.03
N PRO A 191 -12.89 15.09 12.07
CA PRO A 191 -14.35 15.02 12.28
C PRO A 191 -15.18 15.45 11.07
N GLU A 192 -14.71 16.46 10.32
CA GLU A 192 -15.38 16.97 9.11
C GLU A 192 -15.18 16.06 7.89
N ASN A 193 -14.21 15.15 7.93
CA ASN A 193 -13.82 14.24 6.84
C ASN A 193 -14.13 12.77 7.13
N ILE A 194 -15.03 12.48 8.07
CA ILE A 194 -15.49 11.13 8.35
C ILE A 194 -16.11 10.53 7.09
N VAL A 195 -15.77 9.30 6.78
CA VAL A 195 -16.37 8.53 5.69
C VAL A 195 -17.77 8.10 6.10
N LYS A 196 -18.78 8.46 5.31
CA LYS A 196 -20.20 8.14 5.57
C LYS A 196 -20.75 7.35 4.41
N VAL A 197 -20.99 6.07 4.62
CA VAL A 197 -21.57 5.17 3.63
C VAL A 197 -22.92 4.65 4.09
N GLY A 198 -23.89 4.57 3.18
CA GLY A 198 -25.25 4.16 3.44
C GLY A 198 -25.96 3.77 2.16
N GLU A 199 -27.28 3.60 2.20
CA GLU A 199 -28.08 3.25 1.03
C GLU A 199 -27.81 4.22 -0.13
N ALA A 200 -27.29 3.65 -1.24
CA ALA A 200 -26.97 4.39 -2.47
C ALA A 200 -25.95 5.54 -2.32
N LYS A 201 -25.23 5.65 -1.20
CA LYS A 201 -24.19 6.65 -1.00
C LYS A 201 -22.81 6.04 -1.16
N ASN A 202 -22.03 6.63 -2.06
CA ASN A 202 -20.62 6.31 -2.26
C ASN A 202 -19.77 7.37 -1.55
N SER A 203 -18.56 6.99 -1.18
CA SER A 203 -17.61 7.95 -0.60
C SER A 203 -16.29 7.83 -1.34
N THR A 204 -15.58 8.94 -1.44
CA THR A 204 -14.21 8.97 -1.97
C THR A 204 -13.26 9.52 -0.92
N ILE A 205 -12.24 8.74 -0.61
CA ILE A 205 -11.14 9.10 0.28
C ILE A 205 -9.97 9.54 -0.59
N TYR A 206 -9.50 10.77 -0.45
CA TYR A 206 -8.37 11.30 -1.21
C TYR A 206 -7.09 11.22 -0.36
N LEU A 207 -6.12 10.48 -0.86
CA LEU A 207 -4.80 10.29 -0.25
C LEU A 207 -3.72 10.91 -1.14
N LYS A 208 -2.79 11.60 -0.51
CA LYS A 208 -1.60 12.14 -1.15
C LYS A 208 -0.37 11.37 -0.65
N GLY A 209 0.42 10.82 -1.59
CA GLY A 209 1.70 10.16 -1.33
C GLY A 209 2.86 11.08 -1.70
N ASP A 210 3.64 11.53 -0.71
CA ASP A 210 4.84 12.32 -0.96
C ASP A 210 6.06 11.42 -1.09
N ILE A 211 6.59 11.28 -2.32
CA ILE A 211 7.73 10.42 -2.60
C ILE A 211 9.05 10.91 -1.98
N LEU A 212 9.16 12.18 -1.59
CA LEU A 212 10.37 12.65 -0.90
C LEU A 212 10.53 11.97 0.46
N LYS A 213 9.43 11.48 1.04
CA LYS A 213 9.45 10.69 2.28
C LYS A 213 10.17 9.35 2.12
N VAL A 214 10.32 8.82 0.91
CA VAL A 214 11.12 7.62 0.65
C VAL A 214 12.61 7.86 0.97
N PHE A 215 13.08 9.09 0.72
CA PHE A 215 14.48 9.47 0.95
C PHE A 215 14.75 9.96 2.38
N SER A 216 13.73 10.40 3.10
CA SER A 216 13.90 10.96 4.44
C SER A 216 12.73 10.64 5.35
N GLY A 217 13.05 10.40 6.60
CA GLY A 217 12.11 10.07 7.66
C GLY A 217 12.91 9.60 8.84
N LYS A 218 12.74 8.34 9.23
CA LYS A 218 13.59 7.70 10.23
C LYS A 218 15.01 7.52 9.72
N ASN A 219 15.18 7.36 8.40
CA ASN A 219 16.48 7.13 7.76
C ASN A 219 16.69 8.15 6.64
N ASN A 220 17.93 8.63 6.47
CA ASN A 220 18.33 9.43 5.32
C ASN A 220 18.89 8.50 4.24
N ILE A 221 18.29 8.54 3.05
CA ILE A 221 18.67 7.74 1.90
C ILE A 221 19.26 8.65 0.83
N SER A 222 20.54 8.47 0.52
CA SER A 222 21.24 9.14 -0.58
C SER A 222 21.25 8.21 -1.80
N ILE A 223 20.92 8.72 -2.97
CA ILE A 223 21.02 7.99 -4.24
C ILE A 223 22.46 7.67 -4.57
N ALA A 224 23.38 8.59 -4.30
CA ALA A 224 24.81 8.37 -4.53
C ALA A 224 25.33 7.12 -3.80
N SER A 225 24.85 6.89 -2.58
CA SER A 225 25.28 5.74 -1.76
C SER A 225 24.39 4.51 -1.91
N ASN A 226 23.14 4.67 -2.36
CA ASN A 226 22.12 3.63 -2.40
C ASN A 226 21.35 3.70 -3.73
N SER A 227 22.05 3.62 -4.85
CA SER A 227 21.40 3.68 -6.18
C SER A 227 20.61 2.43 -6.54
N VAL A 228 20.98 1.27 -6.00
CA VAL A 228 20.23 0.01 -6.19
C VAL A 228 19.95 -0.62 -4.83
N VAL A 229 18.70 -0.69 -4.46
CA VAL A 229 18.24 -1.32 -3.21
C VAL A 229 17.14 -2.32 -3.55
N MET A 230 17.40 -3.60 -3.24
CA MET A 230 16.47 -4.71 -3.44
C MET A 230 16.34 -5.51 -2.12
N ALA A 231 16.71 -6.78 -2.14
CA ALA A 231 16.66 -7.67 -0.96
C ALA A 231 17.90 -7.50 -0.05
N THR A 232 18.28 -6.28 0.28
CA THR A 232 19.42 -5.91 1.13
C THR A 232 18.95 -5.29 2.44
N PRO A 233 19.80 -5.21 3.49
CA PRO A 233 19.45 -4.54 4.74
C PRO A 233 18.93 -3.12 4.57
N ASN A 234 19.44 -2.36 3.60
CA ASN A 234 18.99 -0.99 3.30
C ASN A 234 17.53 -0.94 2.83
N SER A 235 16.95 -2.06 2.38
CA SER A 235 15.53 -2.13 2.02
C SER A 235 14.62 -1.83 3.22
N ALA A 236 15.03 -2.22 4.42
CA ALA A 236 14.29 -1.94 5.64
C ALA A 236 14.22 -0.44 5.96
N SER A 237 15.32 0.28 5.70
CA SER A 237 15.37 1.74 5.90
C SER A 237 14.42 2.48 4.95
N ILE A 238 14.35 2.06 3.69
CA ILE A 238 13.37 2.59 2.72
C ILE A 238 11.95 2.24 3.14
N ALA A 239 11.72 1.01 3.62
CA ALA A 239 10.41 0.59 4.07
C ALA A 239 9.91 1.36 5.29
N GLU A 240 10.77 1.66 6.25
CA GLU A 240 10.45 2.51 7.39
C GLU A 240 10.09 3.95 6.95
N ASN A 241 10.73 4.44 5.92
CA ASN A 241 10.49 5.76 5.36
C ASN A 241 9.15 5.82 4.61
N TYR A 242 8.88 4.91 3.65
CA TYR A 242 7.63 4.96 2.88
C TYR A 242 6.38 4.72 3.75
N ALA A 243 6.54 4.15 4.94
CA ALA A 243 5.44 4.02 5.89
C ALA A 243 4.79 5.37 6.26
N ASN A 244 5.51 6.48 6.07
CA ASN A 244 5.08 7.82 6.41
C ASN A 244 4.77 8.70 5.17
N MET A 245 4.70 8.11 3.97
CA MET A 245 4.51 8.91 2.76
C MET A 245 3.07 9.38 2.55
N PHE A 246 2.08 8.75 3.17
CA PHE A 246 0.67 9.04 2.91
C PHE A 246 0.06 10.01 3.90
N THR A 247 -0.71 10.95 3.36
CA THR A 247 -1.57 11.87 4.12
C THR A 247 -2.99 11.86 3.55
N HIS A 248 -3.97 11.99 4.44
CA HIS A 248 -5.36 12.23 4.06
C HIS A 248 -5.53 13.68 3.63
N VAL A 249 -6.15 13.91 2.47
CA VAL A 249 -6.42 15.25 1.94
C VAL A 249 -7.83 15.68 2.28
N LYS A 250 -8.81 14.88 1.90
CA LYS A 250 -10.24 15.09 2.13
C LYS A 250 -11.03 13.81 1.94
N THR A 251 -12.28 13.81 2.36
CA THR A 251 -13.29 12.82 2.02
C THR A 251 -14.50 13.51 1.39
N THR A 252 -15.05 12.93 0.32
CA THR A 252 -16.38 13.31 -0.21
C THR A 252 -17.36 12.19 0.05
N ASN A 253 -18.60 12.56 0.41
CA ASN A 253 -19.68 11.63 0.72
C ASN A 253 -20.87 12.03 -0.17
N ASP A 254 -21.08 11.30 -1.28
CA ASP A 254 -22.07 11.57 -2.33
C ASP A 254 -23.38 10.82 -2.08
#